data_748f82325bf6b003195d881f1ea13884
#
_entry.id   748f82325bf6b003195d881f1ea13884
#
_cell.length_a   1.000
_cell.length_b   1.000
_cell.length_c   1.000
_cell.angle_alpha   90.00
_cell.angle_beta   90.00
_cell.angle_gamma   90.00
#
_symmetry.space_group_name_H-M   'P 1'
#
loop_
_entity.id
_entity.type
_entity.pdbx_description
1 polymer ?
#
loop_
_entity_poly.entity_id
_entity_poly.type
_entity_poly.pdbx_seq_one_letter_code
_entity_poly.pdbx_strand_id
1 'polypeptide(L)'
;MDLGEKLEILADSAKYDVACTSSGVDRPGQHGSLGSCAAAGICHAFTPDGRCVSLLKVLYSNACSYDCRYCVNRRSNDRPRATFTPRELADLTIGFYRRNYIEGLFLSSAVLGSPDRTMELMIEALRILRQEYHFNGY
;
A
#
# COMPACT_ATOMS: atom_id res chain seq x y z
N MET A 1 12.22 -12.81 -2.61
CA MET A 1 10.90 -12.41 -2.09
C MET A 1 9.99 -12.13 -3.26
N ASP A 2 8.86 -12.80 -3.34
CA ASP A 2 7.92 -12.58 -4.42
C ASP A 2 7.02 -11.36 -4.17
N LEU A 3 6.23 -10.98 -5.17
CA LEU A 3 5.40 -9.78 -5.10
C LEU A 3 4.27 -9.91 -4.06
N GLY A 4 3.73 -11.13 -3.88
CA GLY A 4 2.71 -11.38 -2.87
C GLY A 4 3.22 -11.20 -1.46
N GLU A 5 4.40 -11.73 -1.16
CA GLU A 5 5.06 -11.54 0.14
C GLU A 5 5.37 -10.06 0.42
N LYS A 6 5.84 -9.34 -0.59
CA LYS A 6 6.06 -7.89 -0.47
C LYS A 6 4.76 -7.16 -0.15
N LEU A 7 3.67 -7.51 -0.84
CA LEU A 7 2.36 -6.90 -0.60
C LEU A 7 1.89 -7.13 0.84
N GLU A 8 1.99 -8.36 1.34
CA GLU A 8 1.58 -8.66 2.71
C GLU A 8 2.36 -7.84 3.74
N ILE A 9 3.68 -7.79 3.61
CA ILE A 9 4.57 -7.04 4.53
C ILE A 9 4.26 -5.55 4.48
N LEU A 10 4.13 -4.99 3.28
CA LEU A 10 4.00 -3.55 3.10
C LEU A 10 2.58 -3.04 3.34
N ALA A 11 1.56 -3.86 3.12
CA ALA A 11 0.21 -3.56 3.51
C ALA A 11 0.02 -3.64 5.04
N ASP A 12 0.58 -4.66 5.68
CA ASP A 12 0.56 -4.76 7.13
C ASP A 12 1.29 -3.60 7.80
N SER A 13 2.42 -3.17 7.25
CA SER A 13 3.15 -2.02 7.76
C SER A 13 2.39 -0.70 7.59
N ALA A 14 1.54 -0.60 6.57
CA ALA A 14 0.77 0.61 6.30
C ALA A 14 -0.37 0.86 7.30
N LYS A 15 -0.83 -0.16 8.03
CA LYS A 15 -1.91 -0.01 9.03
C LYS A 15 -1.56 0.93 10.19
N TYR A 16 -0.28 1.16 10.41
CA TYR A 16 0.20 2.07 11.47
C TYR A 16 0.22 3.54 11.05
N ASP A 17 -0.15 3.84 9.82
CA ASP A 17 -0.31 5.22 9.36
C ASP A 17 -1.58 5.81 9.98
N VAL A 18 -1.42 6.90 10.73
CA VAL A 18 -2.53 7.56 11.45
C VAL A 18 -3.57 8.18 10.52
N ALA A 19 -3.26 8.37 9.24
CA ALA A 19 -4.22 8.89 8.26
C ALA A 19 -5.32 7.90 7.91
N CYS A 20 -5.20 6.64 8.33
CA CYS A 20 -6.19 5.61 8.01
C CYS A 20 -7.07 5.29 9.23
N THR A 21 -8.34 5.62 9.14
CA THR A 21 -9.33 5.32 10.17
C THR A 21 -10.09 4.01 9.92
N SER A 22 -9.90 3.38 8.76
CA SER A 22 -10.67 2.21 8.32
C SER A 22 -9.85 0.91 8.30
N SER A 23 -8.64 0.93 8.89
CA SER A 23 -7.80 -0.27 8.94
C SER A 23 -8.34 -1.30 9.93
N GLY A 24 -8.55 -2.52 9.49
CA GLY A 24 -8.65 -3.64 10.41
C GLY A 24 -9.92 -4.47 10.39
N VAL A 25 -10.69 -4.49 9.29
CA VAL A 25 -11.74 -5.51 9.15
C VAL A 25 -11.14 -6.71 8.42
N ASP A 26 -10.77 -7.72 9.20
CA ASP A 26 -10.38 -9.01 8.66
C ASP A 26 -11.58 -9.95 8.74
N ARG A 27 -12.11 -10.37 7.58
CA ARG A 27 -13.14 -11.40 7.50
C ARG A 27 -12.59 -12.57 6.67
N PRO A 28 -12.01 -13.58 7.32
CA PRO A 28 -11.65 -14.81 6.61
C PRO A 28 -12.91 -15.43 6.00
N GLY A 29 -12.81 -15.81 4.74
CA GLY A 29 -13.90 -16.49 4.04
C GLY A 29 -14.21 -17.81 4.72
N GLN A 30 -15.50 -18.05 5.00
CA GLN A 30 -15.96 -19.37 5.47
C GLN A 30 -16.32 -20.25 4.28
N HIS A 31 -16.02 -21.52 4.38
CA HIS A 31 -16.41 -22.51 3.39
C HIS A 31 -17.94 -22.45 3.14
N GLY A 32 -18.32 -22.09 1.92
CA GLY A 32 -19.73 -22.02 1.51
C GLY A 32 -20.35 -20.61 1.58
N SER A 33 -19.61 -19.59 1.96
CA SER A 33 -20.07 -18.19 1.89
C SER A 33 -19.41 -17.45 0.72
N LEU A 34 -20.15 -16.57 0.10
CA LEU A 34 -19.65 -15.66 -0.93
C LEU A 34 -18.88 -14.50 -0.26
N GLY A 35 -17.61 -14.37 -0.58
CA GLY A 35 -16.78 -13.24 -0.21
C GLY A 35 -15.81 -13.51 0.93
N SER A 36 -14.54 -13.34 0.62
CA SER A 36 -13.49 -13.13 1.61
C SER A 36 -13.08 -11.67 1.58
N CYS A 37 -13.03 -11.03 2.72
CA CYS A 37 -12.44 -9.70 2.87
C CYS A 37 -11.08 -9.87 3.54
N ALA A 38 -10.02 -9.86 2.74
CA ALA A 38 -8.68 -9.81 3.29
C ALA A 38 -8.40 -8.37 3.70
N ALA A 39 -8.01 -8.16 4.95
CA ALA A 39 -7.70 -6.84 5.48
C ALA A 39 -6.42 -6.25 4.87
N ALA A 40 -5.61 -7.07 4.23
CA ALA A 40 -4.33 -6.66 3.70
C ALA A 40 -4.51 -5.77 2.47
N GLY A 41 -4.20 -4.50 2.64
CA GLY A 41 -3.97 -3.58 1.55
C GLY A 41 -5.17 -2.78 1.06
N ILE A 42 -6.40 -3.05 1.51
CA ILE A 42 -7.56 -2.29 1.04
C ILE A 42 -8.09 -1.38 2.16
N CYS A 43 -8.10 -0.09 1.86
CA CYS A 43 -8.60 0.98 2.72
C CYS A 43 -9.83 1.60 2.07
N HIS A 44 -10.81 2.02 2.88
CA HIS A 44 -12.00 2.69 2.40
C HIS A 44 -12.03 4.14 2.85
N ALA A 45 -12.26 5.04 1.90
CA ALA A 45 -12.47 6.46 2.16
C ALA A 45 -13.87 6.86 1.70
N PHE A 46 -14.46 7.84 2.40
CA PHE A 46 -15.79 8.35 2.06
C PHE A 46 -15.67 9.74 1.46
N THR A 47 -16.36 9.95 0.34
CA THR A 47 -16.48 11.27 -0.26
C THR A 47 -17.55 12.09 0.45
N PRO A 48 -17.57 13.44 0.33
CA PRO A 48 -18.58 14.28 0.97
C PRO A 48 -20.02 13.94 0.59
N ASP A 49 -20.24 13.34 -0.59
CA ASP A 49 -21.54 12.89 -1.06
C ASP A 49 -21.92 11.49 -0.57
N GLY A 50 -21.12 10.90 0.33
CA GLY A 50 -21.40 9.61 0.96
C GLY A 50 -20.94 8.39 0.18
N ARG A 51 -20.25 8.58 -0.94
CA ARG A 51 -19.72 7.47 -1.76
C ARG A 51 -18.50 6.86 -1.11
N CYS A 52 -18.42 5.53 -1.10
CA CYS A 52 -17.25 4.79 -0.59
C CYS A 52 -16.25 4.56 -1.72
N VAL A 53 -15.00 4.92 -1.49
CA VAL A 53 -13.88 4.73 -2.42
C VAL A 53 -12.92 3.72 -1.83
N SER A 54 -12.63 2.64 -2.56
CA SER A 54 -11.68 1.60 -2.16
C SER A 54 -10.28 1.95 -2.64
N LEU A 55 -9.32 1.99 -1.75
CA LEU A 55 -7.93 2.34 -2.04
C LEU A 55 -7.01 1.18 -1.68
N LEU A 56 -5.99 0.95 -2.51
CA LEU A 56 -4.86 0.11 -2.13
C LEU A 56 -3.95 0.92 -1.22
N LYS A 57 -3.85 0.53 0.04
CA LYS A 57 -2.99 1.21 1.01
C LYS A 57 -1.75 0.37 1.29
N VAL A 58 -0.62 0.84 0.84
CA VAL A 58 0.68 0.18 1.03
C VAL A 58 1.77 1.20 1.29
N LEU A 59 2.85 0.75 1.93
CA LEU A 59 4.11 1.46 1.92
C LEU A 59 4.91 1.08 0.68
N TYR A 60 5.63 2.03 0.10
CA TYR A 60 6.63 1.74 -0.93
C TYR A 60 7.75 0.87 -0.36
N SER A 61 8.20 1.21 0.84
CA SER A 61 9.20 0.47 1.60
C SER A 61 8.94 0.62 3.09
N ASN A 62 9.24 -0.41 3.88
CA ASN A 62 9.34 -0.32 5.33
C ASN A 62 10.77 -0.46 5.85
N ALA A 63 11.75 -0.50 4.96
CA ALA A 63 13.17 -0.51 5.30
C ALA A 63 13.64 0.91 5.60
N CYS A 64 13.39 1.38 6.83
CA CYS A 64 13.67 2.76 7.21
C CYS A 64 15.13 2.97 7.60
N SER A 65 15.70 4.10 7.19
CA SER A 65 17.04 4.55 7.60
C SER A 65 17.05 5.23 8.97
N TYR A 66 15.88 5.68 9.43
CA TYR A 66 15.74 6.38 10.71
C TYR A 66 15.31 5.45 11.83
N ASP A 67 15.54 5.89 13.07
CA ASP A 67 15.27 5.09 14.26
C ASP A 67 14.39 5.83 15.26
N CYS A 68 13.25 6.35 14.78
CA CYS A 68 12.29 7.07 15.62
C CYS A 68 11.72 6.15 16.69
N ARG A 69 11.77 6.55 17.94
CA ARG A 69 11.44 5.70 19.10
C ARG A 69 10.00 5.20 19.10
N TYR A 70 9.08 5.98 18.56
CA TYR A 70 7.65 5.64 18.51
C TYR A 70 7.25 4.87 17.25
N CYS A 71 8.12 4.73 16.29
CA CYS A 71 7.77 4.15 14.98
C CYS A 71 8.01 2.64 14.98
N VAL A 72 6.99 1.89 14.57
CA VAL A 72 7.08 0.43 14.44
C VAL A 72 8.08 0.01 13.35
N ASN A 73 8.28 0.84 12.34
CA ASN A 73 9.19 0.59 11.22
C ASN A 73 10.59 1.18 11.45
N ARG A 74 10.91 1.61 12.67
CA ARG A 74 12.25 2.13 12.99
C ARG A 74 13.32 1.09 12.66
N ARG A 75 14.49 1.58 12.28
CA ARG A 75 15.60 0.72 11.82
C ARG A 75 15.97 -0.39 12.80
N SER A 76 16.00 -0.10 14.12
CA SER A 76 16.39 -1.07 15.15
C SER A 76 15.33 -2.09 15.50
N ASN A 77 14.08 -1.92 15.01
CA ASN A 77 13.01 -2.88 15.30
C ASN A 77 13.15 -4.11 14.40
N ASP A 78 13.04 -5.29 15.00
CA ASP A 78 13.13 -6.55 14.26
C ASP A 78 11.76 -6.87 13.61
N ARG A 79 11.65 -6.55 12.34
CA ARG A 79 10.46 -6.81 11.53
C ARG A 79 10.85 -7.24 10.12
N PRO A 80 10.03 -8.04 9.45
CA PRO A 80 10.24 -8.31 8.04
C PRO A 80 10.26 -7.01 7.23
N ARG A 81 11.25 -6.87 6.37
CA ARG A 81 11.45 -5.68 5.54
C ARG A 81 11.24 -6.03 4.08
N ALA A 82 10.58 -5.13 3.36
CA ALA A 82 10.37 -5.25 1.93
C ALA A 82 10.44 -3.88 1.26
N THR A 83 10.68 -3.87 -0.03
CA THR A 83 10.70 -2.68 -0.86
C THR A 83 10.20 -3.06 -2.24
N PHE A 84 9.22 -2.32 -2.75
CA PHE A 84 8.82 -2.45 -4.14
C PHE A 84 9.84 -1.80 -5.07
N THR A 85 9.93 -2.30 -6.29
CA THR A 85 10.44 -1.45 -7.38
C THR A 85 9.29 -0.58 -7.92
N PRO A 86 9.58 0.54 -8.59
CA PRO A 86 8.53 1.36 -9.19
C PRO A 86 7.62 0.57 -10.13
N ARG A 87 8.20 -0.32 -10.93
CA ARG A 87 7.46 -1.18 -11.85
C ARG A 87 6.55 -2.16 -11.12
N GLU A 88 7.05 -2.83 -10.09
CA GLU A 88 6.26 -3.78 -9.29
C GLU A 88 5.03 -3.11 -8.68
N LEU A 89 5.20 -1.93 -8.08
CA LEU A 89 4.09 -1.19 -7.49
C LEU A 89 3.07 -0.74 -8.54
N ALA A 90 3.53 -0.26 -9.68
CA ALA A 90 2.66 0.14 -10.78
C ALA A 90 1.87 -1.05 -11.34
N ASP A 91 2.53 -2.17 -11.57
CA ASP A 91 1.89 -3.39 -12.09
C ASP A 91 0.84 -3.93 -11.11
N LEU A 92 1.15 -3.93 -9.82
CA LEU A 92 0.23 -4.37 -8.77
C LEU A 92 -1.01 -3.47 -8.72
N THR A 93 -0.81 -2.16 -8.73
CA THR A 93 -1.89 -1.18 -8.67
C THR A 93 -2.81 -1.27 -9.88
N ILE A 94 -2.25 -1.31 -11.08
CA ILE A 94 -3.06 -1.39 -12.29
C ILE A 94 -3.80 -2.72 -12.40
N GLY A 95 -3.17 -3.80 -11.92
CA GLY A 95 -3.81 -5.11 -11.87
C GLY A 95 -5.05 -5.13 -11.00
N PHE A 96 -4.98 -4.58 -9.80
CA PHE A 96 -6.13 -4.48 -8.89
C PHE A 96 -7.19 -3.51 -9.41
N TYR A 97 -6.78 -2.41 -10.02
CA TYR A 97 -7.69 -1.45 -10.63
C TYR A 97 -8.51 -2.06 -11.77
N ARG A 98 -7.86 -2.78 -12.67
CA ARG A 98 -8.52 -3.45 -13.80
C ARG A 98 -9.47 -4.55 -13.37
N ARG A 99 -9.23 -5.16 -12.21
CA ARG A 99 -10.13 -6.17 -11.62
C ARG A 99 -11.25 -5.57 -10.78
N ASN A 100 -11.36 -4.25 -10.71
CA ASN A 100 -12.33 -3.51 -9.90
C ASN A 100 -12.21 -3.76 -8.39
N TYR A 101 -11.04 -4.14 -7.89
CA TYR A 101 -10.81 -4.31 -6.46
C TYR A 101 -10.56 -2.98 -5.76
N ILE A 102 -9.98 -2.02 -6.47
CA ILE A 102 -9.64 -0.70 -5.96
C ILE A 102 -10.01 0.39 -6.97
N GLU A 103 -10.21 1.60 -6.47
CA GLU A 103 -10.43 2.80 -7.26
C GLU A 103 -9.24 3.75 -7.24
N GLY A 104 -8.28 3.51 -6.35
CA GLY A 104 -7.10 4.33 -6.22
C GLY A 104 -6.00 3.71 -5.37
N LEU A 105 -4.92 4.46 -5.24
CA LEU A 105 -3.72 4.08 -4.50
C LEU A 105 -3.47 5.08 -3.38
N PHE A 106 -3.34 4.59 -2.16
CA PHE A 106 -2.86 5.36 -1.01
C PHE A 106 -1.42 4.94 -0.72
N LEU A 107 -0.46 5.75 -1.14
CA LEU A 107 0.96 5.43 -1.08
C LEU A 107 1.68 6.31 -0.07
N SER A 108 2.36 5.69 0.86
CA SER A 108 3.34 6.31 1.73
C SER A 108 4.61 5.48 1.74
N SER A 109 5.60 5.86 2.50
CA SER A 109 6.85 5.09 2.59
C SER A 109 7.61 5.42 3.87
N ALA A 110 8.35 4.44 4.38
CA ALA A 110 9.50 4.71 5.24
C ALA A 110 10.61 5.34 4.38
N VAL A 111 11.60 5.92 5.03
CA VAL A 111 12.71 6.59 4.34
C VAL A 111 13.79 5.57 3.99
N LEU A 112 13.84 5.19 2.73
CA LEU A 112 14.82 4.25 2.18
C LEU A 112 16.09 4.99 1.74
N GLY A 113 17.13 4.92 2.54
CA GLY A 113 18.39 5.62 2.28
C GLY A 113 18.30 7.12 2.59
N SER A 114 17.68 7.89 1.72
CA SER A 114 17.45 9.32 1.90
C SER A 114 16.01 9.70 1.52
N PRO A 115 15.48 10.83 2.06
CA PRO A 115 14.15 11.30 1.68
C PRO A 115 14.04 11.59 0.18
N ASP A 116 15.04 12.22 -0.40
CA ASP A 116 15.05 12.57 -1.83
C ASP A 116 14.99 11.32 -2.70
N ARG A 117 15.82 10.34 -2.42
CA ARG A 117 15.85 9.08 -3.17
C ARG A 117 14.52 8.34 -3.05
N THR A 118 13.95 8.29 -1.85
CA THR A 118 12.65 7.65 -1.63
C THR A 118 11.55 8.33 -2.44
N MET A 119 11.52 9.66 -2.45
CA MET A 119 10.56 10.43 -3.21
C MET A 119 10.71 10.23 -4.72
N GLU A 120 11.93 10.18 -5.22
CA GLU A 120 12.20 9.89 -6.64
C GLU A 120 11.63 8.54 -7.07
N LEU A 121 11.78 7.51 -6.24
CA LEU A 121 11.25 6.17 -6.52
C LEU A 121 9.71 6.15 -6.51
N MET A 122 9.09 6.85 -5.57
CA MET A 122 7.63 6.99 -5.51
C MET A 122 7.08 7.74 -6.73
N ILE A 123 7.74 8.83 -7.13
CA ILE A 123 7.37 9.62 -8.31
C ILE A 123 7.49 8.76 -9.57
N GLU A 124 8.53 7.94 -9.68
CA GLU A 124 8.69 7.05 -10.83
C GLU A 124 7.55 6.03 -10.93
N ALA A 125 7.12 5.47 -9.81
CA ALA A 125 5.96 4.57 -9.79
C ALA A 125 4.68 5.28 -10.30
N LEU A 126 4.46 6.51 -9.85
CA LEU A 126 3.31 7.33 -10.30
C LEU A 126 3.42 7.70 -11.77
N ARG A 127 4.63 8.00 -12.23
CA ARG A 127 4.88 8.28 -13.65
C ARG A 127 4.50 7.09 -14.53
N ILE A 128 4.92 5.89 -14.14
CA ILE A 128 4.57 4.66 -14.86
C ILE A 128 3.05 4.47 -14.90
N LEU A 129 2.38 4.64 -13.77
CA LEU A 129 0.93 4.52 -13.68
C LEU A 129 0.20 5.51 -14.60
N ARG A 130 0.58 6.79 -14.55
CA ARG A 130 -0.11 7.84 -15.29
C ARG A 130 0.23 7.85 -16.78
N GLN A 131 1.49 7.67 -17.15
CA GLN A 131 1.98 7.83 -18.52
C GLN A 131 1.98 6.52 -19.31
N GLU A 132 2.36 5.41 -18.69
CA GLU A 132 2.45 4.13 -19.41
C GLU A 132 1.14 3.34 -19.33
N TYR A 133 0.49 3.30 -18.19
CA TYR A 133 -0.74 2.53 -17.99
C TYR A 133 -2.02 3.36 -18.11
N HIS A 134 -1.91 4.66 -18.25
CA HIS A 134 -3.05 5.59 -18.34
C HIS A 134 -4.04 5.41 -17.18
N PHE A 135 -3.51 5.22 -15.98
CA PHE A 135 -4.31 5.05 -14.78
C PHE A 135 -5.07 6.34 -14.46
N ASN A 136 -6.40 6.25 -14.36
CA ASN A 136 -7.29 7.37 -14.07
C ASN A 136 -7.88 7.35 -12.66
N GLY A 137 -7.41 6.46 -11.80
CA GLY A 137 -7.87 6.36 -10.43
C GLY A 137 -7.32 7.46 -9.51
N TYR A 138 -7.73 7.41 -8.25
CA TYR A 138 -7.28 8.31 -7.20
C TYR A 138 -5.89 7.98 -6.70
#